data_40ae12770d0defac6d75266dda271b15
#
_entry.id   40ae12770d0defac6d75266dda271b15
#
_cell.length_a   1.000
_cell.length_b   1.000
_cell.length_c   1.000
_cell.angle_alpha   90.00
_cell.angle_beta   90.00
_cell.angle_gamma   90.00
#
_symmetry.space_group_name_H-M   'P 1'
#
loop_
_entity.id
_entity.type
_entity.pdbx_description
1 polymer ?
#
loop_
_entity_poly.entity_id
_entity_poly.type
_entity_poly.pdbx_seq_one_letter_code
_entity_poly.pdbx_strand_id
1 'polypeptide(L)'
;MRSVRYLCYLLAVVGLIALMTVSALTVIDAVLRRYFAGSIDGLSDVLEWCIVVAVSACFPAMLWRKNAITVRVLGTILPWRVREALDLLGDLLLLAVIATVAWQLTLYTRDVWRYGDVTMLMGWPKWSMWLMASAIWNFAVLVQTVMTARQTTRLLAPRELPPVNHVETL
;
A
#
# COMPACT_ATOMS: atom_id res chain seq x y z
N MET A 1 -11.65 12.98 -6.94
CA MET A 1 -10.46 12.93 -6.09
C MET A 1 -10.75 12.73 -4.61
N ARG A 2 -11.81 13.31 -4.06
CA ARG A 2 -12.23 13.01 -2.67
C ARG A 2 -12.53 11.53 -2.48
N SER A 3 -13.22 10.89 -3.43
CA SER A 3 -13.60 9.47 -3.37
C SER A 3 -12.40 8.51 -3.30
N VAL A 4 -11.36 8.73 -4.10
CA VAL A 4 -10.14 7.89 -4.08
C VAL A 4 -9.43 8.01 -2.73
N ARG A 5 -9.34 9.21 -2.18
CA ARG A 5 -8.77 9.45 -0.85
C ARG A 5 -9.54 8.70 0.23
N TYR A 6 -10.88 8.81 0.23
CA TYR A 6 -11.72 8.09 1.18
C TYR A 6 -11.53 6.58 1.07
N LEU A 7 -11.47 6.03 -0.15
CA LEU A 7 -11.26 4.61 -0.37
C LEU A 7 -9.90 4.14 0.17
N CYS A 8 -8.81 4.89 -0.09
CA CYS A 8 -7.49 4.58 0.47
C CYS A 8 -7.47 4.58 2.00
N TYR A 9 -8.13 5.57 2.63
CA TYR A 9 -8.20 5.62 4.09
C TYR A 9 -9.09 4.52 4.66
N LEU A 10 -10.21 4.22 4.03
CA LEU A 10 -11.11 3.16 4.45
C LEU A 10 -10.40 1.80 4.40
N LEU A 11 -9.68 1.51 3.31
CA LEU A 11 -8.86 0.30 3.19
C LEU A 11 -7.81 0.22 4.31
N ALA A 12 -7.12 1.32 4.62
CA ALA A 12 -6.14 1.34 5.68
C ALA A 12 -6.76 1.10 7.06
N VAL A 13 -7.91 1.68 7.35
CA VAL A 13 -8.63 1.48 8.63
C VAL A 13 -9.09 0.03 8.75
N VAL A 14 -9.66 -0.53 7.69
CA VAL A 14 -10.06 -1.96 7.66
C VAL A 14 -8.85 -2.86 7.87
N GLY A 15 -7.74 -2.59 7.17
CA GLY A 15 -6.49 -3.32 7.36
C GLY A 15 -5.94 -3.24 8.78
N LEU A 16 -6.01 -2.07 9.40
CA LEU A 16 -5.55 -1.86 10.77
C LEU A 16 -6.42 -2.61 11.79
N ILE A 17 -7.75 -2.57 11.63
CA ILE A 17 -8.68 -3.33 12.46
C ILE A 17 -8.42 -4.83 12.30
N ALA A 18 -8.22 -5.32 11.08
CA ALA A 18 -7.90 -6.71 10.82
C ALA A 18 -6.61 -7.13 11.53
N LEU A 19 -5.53 -6.33 11.47
CA LEU A 19 -4.26 -6.59 12.17
C LEU A 19 -4.45 -6.61 13.69
N MET A 20 -5.23 -5.69 14.26
CA MET A 20 -5.56 -5.68 15.68
C MET A 20 -6.30 -6.94 16.10
N THR A 21 -7.28 -7.36 15.30
CA THR A 21 -8.06 -8.60 15.55
C THR A 21 -7.16 -9.83 15.50
N VAL A 22 -6.29 -9.91 14.47
CA VAL A 22 -5.31 -11.00 14.34
C VAL A 22 -4.39 -11.06 15.56
N SER A 23 -3.85 -9.91 15.97
CA SER A 23 -2.97 -9.82 17.14
C SER A 23 -3.68 -10.30 18.42
N ALA A 24 -4.92 -9.86 18.65
CA ALA A 24 -5.72 -10.28 19.80
C ALA A 24 -6.00 -11.79 19.78
N LEU A 25 -6.39 -12.34 18.62
CA LEU A 25 -6.64 -13.78 18.47
C LEU A 25 -5.38 -14.61 18.72
N THR A 26 -4.23 -14.17 18.24
CA THR A 26 -2.94 -14.83 18.45
C THR A 26 -2.59 -14.88 19.94
N VAL A 27 -2.81 -13.78 20.66
CA VAL A 27 -2.57 -13.75 22.12
C VAL A 27 -3.51 -14.68 22.86
N ILE A 28 -4.79 -14.69 22.49
CA ILE A 28 -5.80 -15.59 23.10
C ILE A 28 -5.40 -17.06 22.85
N ASP A 29 -5.04 -17.43 21.64
CA ASP A 29 -4.60 -18.78 21.31
C ASP A 29 -3.36 -19.21 22.11
N ALA A 30 -2.37 -18.31 22.23
CA ALA A 30 -1.17 -18.56 23.04
C ALA A 30 -1.50 -18.82 24.52
N VAL A 31 -2.43 -18.05 25.07
CA VAL A 31 -2.92 -18.24 26.46
C VAL A 31 -3.67 -19.57 26.61
N LEU A 32 -4.56 -19.89 25.65
CA LEU A 32 -5.31 -21.15 25.67
C LEU A 32 -4.37 -22.36 25.61
N ARG A 33 -3.37 -22.34 24.74
CA ARG A 33 -2.36 -23.41 24.67
C ARG A 33 -1.59 -23.57 25.95
N ARG A 34 -1.27 -22.46 26.64
CA ARG A 34 -0.47 -22.49 27.88
C ARG A 34 -1.23 -23.01 29.08
N TYR A 35 -2.51 -22.64 29.22
CA TYR A 35 -3.29 -22.91 30.43
C TYR A 35 -4.31 -24.04 30.30
N PHE A 36 -4.81 -24.30 29.08
CA PHE A 36 -5.90 -25.25 28.85
C PHE A 36 -5.53 -26.43 27.97
N ALA A 37 -4.24 -26.54 27.57
CA ALA A 37 -3.74 -27.61 26.67
C ALA A 37 -4.57 -27.77 25.37
N GLY A 38 -5.33 -26.72 25.00
CA GLY A 38 -6.15 -26.67 23.81
C GLY A 38 -5.61 -25.64 22.81
N SER A 39 -5.77 -25.92 21.51
CA SER A 39 -5.54 -24.92 20.45
C SER A 39 -6.84 -24.70 19.69
N ILE A 40 -6.98 -23.50 19.11
CA ILE A 40 -8.11 -23.23 18.21
C ILE A 40 -7.73 -23.81 16.85
N ASP A 41 -8.37 -24.94 16.49
CA ASP A 41 -8.13 -25.58 15.19
C ASP A 41 -8.58 -24.64 14.07
N GLY A 42 -7.71 -24.48 13.04
CA GLY A 42 -7.98 -23.60 11.91
C GLY A 42 -7.63 -22.12 12.12
N LEU A 43 -7.20 -21.71 13.32
CA LEU A 43 -6.78 -20.32 13.56
C LEU A 43 -5.66 -19.89 12.60
N SER A 44 -4.70 -20.77 12.31
CA SER A 44 -3.62 -20.49 11.38
C SER A 44 -4.11 -20.06 9.99
N ASP A 45 -5.16 -20.72 9.51
CA ASP A 45 -5.76 -20.44 8.19
C ASP A 45 -6.44 -19.07 8.18
N VAL A 46 -7.13 -18.72 9.27
CA VAL A 46 -7.76 -17.40 9.44
C VAL A 46 -6.70 -16.29 9.54
N LEU A 47 -5.60 -16.55 10.28
CA LEU A 47 -4.50 -15.60 10.42
C LEU A 47 -3.82 -15.34 9.07
N GLU A 48 -3.56 -16.38 8.27
CA GLU A 48 -2.99 -16.26 6.92
C GLU A 48 -3.85 -15.32 6.05
N TRP A 49 -5.17 -15.52 6.05
CA TRP A 49 -6.12 -14.69 5.33
C TRP A 49 -6.08 -13.23 5.76
N CYS A 50 -6.21 -13.00 7.05
CA CYS A 50 -6.27 -11.65 7.60
C CYS A 50 -4.98 -10.87 7.37
N ILE A 51 -3.81 -11.50 7.54
CA ILE A 51 -2.51 -10.83 7.37
C ILE A 51 -2.32 -10.41 5.92
N VAL A 52 -2.57 -11.29 4.95
CA VAL A 52 -2.37 -10.99 3.53
C VAL A 52 -3.24 -9.80 3.09
N VAL A 53 -4.52 -9.81 3.48
CA VAL A 53 -5.46 -8.73 3.12
C VAL A 53 -5.12 -7.43 3.86
N ALA A 54 -4.84 -7.52 5.15
CA ALA A 54 -4.56 -6.36 5.99
C ALA A 54 -3.29 -5.61 5.56
N VAL A 55 -2.20 -6.34 5.31
CA VAL A 55 -0.95 -5.75 4.82
C VAL A 55 -1.18 -5.10 3.46
N SER A 56 -1.85 -5.79 2.54
CA SER A 56 -2.17 -5.24 1.22
C SER A 56 -2.99 -3.94 1.30
N ALA A 57 -3.95 -3.87 2.23
CA ALA A 57 -4.85 -2.72 2.38
C ALA A 57 -4.15 -1.43 2.85
N CYS A 58 -2.99 -1.53 3.51
CA CYS A 58 -2.24 -0.37 3.99
C CYS A 58 -1.49 0.36 2.88
N PHE A 59 -1.09 -0.33 1.79
CA PHE A 59 -0.27 0.24 0.73
C PHE A 59 -0.91 1.43 0.00
N PRO A 60 -2.16 1.38 -0.47
CA PRO A 60 -2.77 2.51 -1.19
C PRO A 60 -2.81 3.80 -0.36
N ALA A 61 -3.03 3.70 0.96
CA ALA A 61 -3.06 4.87 1.84
C ALA A 61 -1.66 5.48 2.04
N MET A 62 -0.64 4.63 2.16
CA MET A 62 0.76 5.05 2.25
C MET A 62 1.19 5.82 0.99
N LEU A 63 0.85 5.31 -0.18
CA LEU A 63 1.14 5.95 -1.46
C LEU A 63 0.43 7.30 -1.59
N TRP A 64 -0.84 7.36 -1.22
CA TRP A 64 -1.61 8.61 -1.29
C TRP A 64 -1.01 9.73 -0.44
N ARG A 65 -0.44 9.41 0.73
CA ARG A 65 0.18 10.40 1.63
C ARG A 65 1.52 10.94 1.11
N LYS A 66 2.07 10.40 0.00
CA LYS A 66 3.43 10.74 -0.48
C LYS A 66 4.51 10.66 0.62
N ASN A 67 4.29 9.83 1.64
CA ASN A 67 5.25 9.62 2.71
C ASN A 67 6.39 8.68 2.28
N ALA A 68 6.37 8.19 1.04
CA ALA A 68 7.48 7.47 0.47
C ALA A 68 8.62 8.46 0.21
N ILE A 69 9.62 8.39 1.06
CA ILE A 69 10.99 8.88 0.91
C ILE A 69 11.10 10.22 0.15
N THR A 70 10.53 11.27 0.71
CA THR A 70 10.95 12.61 0.29
C THR A 70 12.31 12.85 0.94
N VAL A 71 13.35 12.87 0.13
CA VAL A 71 14.71 13.19 0.60
C VAL A 71 14.75 14.69 0.94
N ARG A 72 14.09 15.05 2.04
CA ARG A 72 14.00 16.44 2.51
C ARG A 72 15.36 17.05 2.82
N VAL A 73 16.34 16.22 3.16
CA VAL A 73 17.68 16.64 3.54
C VAL A 73 18.46 17.20 2.33
N LEU A 74 18.29 16.63 1.13
CA LEU A 74 18.92 17.18 -0.09
C LEU A 74 18.18 18.41 -0.66
N GLY A 75 16.95 18.62 -0.27
CA GLY A 75 16.08 19.66 -0.83
C GLY A 75 16.46 21.10 -0.47
N THR A 76 17.36 21.32 0.48
CA THR A 76 17.83 22.64 0.89
C THR A 76 19.04 23.13 0.09
N ILE A 77 19.76 22.24 -0.60
CA ILE A 77 21.03 22.53 -1.26
C ILE A 77 20.88 22.52 -2.80
N LEU A 78 19.89 21.81 -3.36
CA LEU A 78 19.75 21.64 -4.80
C LEU A 78 18.77 22.64 -5.45
N PRO A 79 19.06 23.09 -6.71
CA PRO A 79 18.11 23.88 -7.48
C PRO A 79 16.79 23.13 -7.69
N TRP A 80 15.68 23.87 -7.69
CA TRP A 80 14.32 23.32 -7.70
C TRP A 80 14.07 22.29 -8.83
N ARG A 81 14.66 22.48 -10.01
CA ARG A 81 14.53 21.55 -11.16
C ARG A 81 15.12 20.19 -10.87
N VAL A 82 16.29 20.15 -10.23
CA VAL A 82 16.97 18.88 -9.89
C VAL A 82 16.19 18.15 -8.82
N ARG A 83 15.64 18.86 -7.85
CA ARG A 83 14.79 18.29 -6.81
C ARG A 83 13.54 17.64 -7.40
N GLU A 84 12.81 18.34 -8.28
CA GLU A 84 11.62 17.79 -8.92
C GLU A 84 11.93 16.61 -9.85
N ALA A 85 13.08 16.63 -10.54
CA ALA A 85 13.55 15.51 -11.36
C ALA A 85 13.86 14.26 -10.50
N LEU A 86 14.49 14.44 -9.34
CA LEU A 86 14.76 13.37 -8.39
C LEU A 86 13.47 12.80 -7.77
N ASP A 87 12.51 13.67 -7.44
CA ASP A 87 11.20 13.25 -6.94
C ASP A 87 10.43 12.43 -8.00
N LEU A 88 10.50 12.84 -9.27
CA LEU A 88 9.91 12.10 -10.37
C LEU A 88 10.59 10.74 -10.59
N LEU A 89 11.92 10.69 -10.51
CA LEU A 89 12.68 9.45 -10.62
C LEU A 89 12.30 8.49 -9.48
N GLY A 90 12.16 8.99 -8.25
CA GLY A 90 11.69 8.21 -7.11
C GLY A 90 10.26 7.67 -7.31
N ASP A 91 9.35 8.51 -7.80
CA ASP A 91 7.97 8.11 -8.11
C ASP A 91 7.92 7.05 -9.24
N LEU A 92 8.78 7.13 -10.24
CA LEU A 92 8.90 6.14 -11.33
C LEU A 92 9.46 4.80 -10.83
N LEU A 93 10.52 4.85 -10.03
CA LEU A 93 11.09 3.64 -9.43
C LEU A 93 10.07 2.93 -8.53
N LEU A 94 9.36 3.71 -7.71
CA LEU A 94 8.30 3.17 -6.85
C LEU A 94 7.16 2.56 -7.69
N LEU A 95 6.76 3.22 -8.77
CA LEU A 95 5.75 2.68 -9.70
C LEU A 95 6.21 1.37 -10.32
N ALA A 96 7.47 1.28 -10.77
CA ALA A 96 8.02 0.06 -11.35
C ALA A 96 7.99 -1.11 -10.35
N VAL A 97 8.41 -0.88 -9.11
CA VAL A 97 8.39 -1.90 -8.05
C VAL A 97 6.96 -2.37 -7.77
N ILE A 98 6.02 -1.43 -7.54
CA ILE A 98 4.63 -1.77 -7.23
C ILE A 98 3.95 -2.50 -8.39
N ALA A 99 4.22 -2.06 -9.64
CA ALA A 99 3.68 -2.70 -10.84
C ALA A 99 4.21 -4.14 -10.99
N THR A 100 5.50 -4.37 -10.72
CA THR A 100 6.09 -5.71 -10.76
C THR A 100 5.48 -6.61 -9.70
N VAL A 101 5.29 -6.12 -8.48
CA VAL A 101 4.65 -6.89 -7.40
C VAL A 101 3.19 -7.22 -7.75
N ALA A 102 2.42 -6.23 -8.24
CA ALA A 102 1.03 -6.44 -8.64
C ALA A 102 0.90 -7.46 -9.77
N TRP A 103 1.81 -7.40 -10.74
CA TRP A 103 1.88 -8.36 -11.84
C TRP A 103 2.13 -9.78 -11.32
N GLN A 104 3.17 -9.97 -10.48
CA GLN A 104 3.50 -11.28 -9.90
C GLN A 104 2.36 -11.82 -9.02
N LEU A 105 1.74 -10.99 -8.20
CA LEU A 105 0.59 -11.39 -7.40
C LEU A 105 -0.59 -11.84 -8.26
N THR A 106 -0.84 -11.17 -9.38
CA THR A 106 -1.91 -11.56 -10.31
C THR A 106 -1.62 -12.91 -10.96
N LEU A 107 -0.37 -13.15 -11.38
CA LEU A 107 0.05 -14.44 -11.92
C LEU A 107 -0.06 -15.54 -10.86
N TYR A 108 0.41 -15.29 -9.64
CA TYR A 108 0.33 -16.24 -8.53
C TYR A 108 -1.12 -16.58 -8.18
N THR A 109 -2.02 -15.58 -8.13
CA THR A 109 -3.45 -15.81 -7.91
C THR A 109 -4.05 -16.74 -8.96
N ARG A 110 -3.65 -16.55 -10.23
CA ARG A 110 -4.10 -17.41 -11.33
C ARG A 110 -3.60 -18.84 -11.16
N ASP A 111 -2.36 -19.02 -10.74
CA ASP A 111 -1.77 -20.34 -10.56
C ASP A 111 -2.43 -21.08 -9.39
N VAL A 112 -2.61 -20.40 -8.24
CA VAL A 112 -3.34 -20.95 -7.08
C VAL A 112 -4.77 -21.37 -7.45
N TRP A 113 -5.43 -20.59 -8.30
CA TRP A 113 -6.76 -20.95 -8.80
C TRP A 113 -6.72 -22.19 -9.72
N ARG A 114 -5.72 -22.29 -10.58
CA ARG A 114 -5.59 -23.44 -11.51
C ARG A 114 -5.23 -24.74 -10.80
N TYR A 115 -4.42 -24.67 -9.74
CA TYR A 115 -4.02 -25.85 -8.96
C TYR A 115 -5.06 -26.23 -7.90
N GLY A 116 -6.02 -25.37 -7.62
CA GLY A 116 -7.06 -25.64 -6.63
C GLY A 116 -6.54 -25.72 -5.21
N ASP A 117 -5.51 -24.93 -4.88
CA ASP A 117 -4.89 -24.94 -3.56
C ASP A 117 -5.89 -24.54 -2.48
N VAL A 118 -5.92 -25.34 -1.41
CA VAL A 118 -6.76 -25.13 -0.23
C VAL A 118 -5.93 -24.95 1.04
N THR A 119 -6.49 -24.36 2.06
CA THR A 119 -5.85 -24.23 3.37
C THR A 119 -5.76 -25.63 4.04
N MET A 120 -4.74 -25.80 4.90
CA MET A 120 -4.41 -27.13 5.44
C MET A 120 -5.44 -27.66 6.45
N LEU A 121 -6.06 -26.79 7.24
CA LEU A 121 -6.93 -27.18 8.34
C LEU A 121 -8.42 -27.06 7.98
N MET A 122 -8.83 -25.95 7.37
CA MET A 122 -10.23 -25.69 7.03
C MET A 122 -10.61 -26.09 5.59
N GLY A 123 -9.62 -26.34 4.72
CA GLY A 123 -9.90 -26.68 3.32
C GLY A 123 -10.47 -25.51 2.50
N TRP A 124 -10.27 -24.26 2.96
CA TRP A 124 -10.77 -23.09 2.23
C TRP A 124 -9.92 -22.81 1.00
N PRO A 125 -10.53 -22.34 -0.11
CA PRO A 125 -9.82 -22.08 -1.33
C PRO A 125 -8.89 -20.86 -1.17
N LYS A 126 -7.59 -21.05 -1.31
CA LYS A 126 -6.58 -19.97 -1.15
C LYS A 126 -6.68 -18.89 -2.21
N TRP A 127 -7.20 -19.19 -3.40
CA TRP A 127 -7.29 -18.23 -4.49
C TRP A 127 -8.09 -16.97 -4.13
N SER A 128 -9.09 -17.07 -3.25
CA SER A 128 -9.95 -15.94 -2.91
C SER A 128 -9.22 -14.85 -2.09
N MET A 129 -8.33 -15.23 -1.15
CA MET A 129 -7.52 -14.23 -0.43
C MET A 129 -6.50 -13.56 -1.36
N TRP A 130 -5.86 -14.35 -2.24
CA TRP A 130 -4.90 -13.82 -3.18
C TRP A 130 -5.55 -12.93 -4.26
N LEU A 131 -6.81 -13.22 -4.63
CA LEU A 131 -7.60 -12.36 -5.49
C LEU A 131 -7.84 -10.99 -4.85
N MET A 132 -8.23 -10.97 -3.56
CA MET A 132 -8.43 -9.72 -2.83
C MET A 132 -7.13 -8.92 -2.72
N ALA A 133 -6.02 -9.58 -2.37
CA ALA A 133 -4.72 -8.95 -2.29
C ALA A 133 -4.29 -8.39 -3.66
N SER A 134 -4.39 -9.17 -4.73
CA SER A 134 -4.03 -8.72 -6.08
C SER A 134 -4.89 -7.55 -6.56
N ALA A 135 -6.18 -7.53 -6.24
CA ALA A 135 -7.07 -6.42 -6.56
C ALA A 135 -6.64 -5.12 -5.85
N ILE A 136 -6.27 -5.21 -4.57
CA ILE A 136 -5.77 -4.07 -3.79
C ILE A 136 -4.43 -3.57 -4.36
N TRP A 137 -3.52 -4.46 -4.73
CA TRP A 137 -2.23 -4.09 -5.33
C TRP A 137 -2.39 -3.46 -6.71
N ASN A 138 -3.30 -3.97 -7.56
CA ASN A 138 -3.64 -3.33 -8.83
C ASN A 138 -4.25 -1.94 -8.63
N PHE A 139 -5.09 -1.78 -7.60
CA PHE A 139 -5.59 -0.45 -7.20
C PHE A 139 -4.44 0.48 -6.75
N ALA A 140 -3.46 -0.03 -6.01
CA ALA A 140 -2.27 0.73 -5.62
C ALA A 140 -1.46 1.20 -6.84
N VAL A 141 -1.31 0.37 -7.88
CA VAL A 141 -0.68 0.76 -9.16
C VAL A 141 -1.43 1.93 -9.80
N LEU A 142 -2.77 1.87 -9.86
CA LEU A 142 -3.58 2.98 -10.40
C LEU A 142 -3.37 4.28 -9.60
N VAL A 143 -3.37 4.20 -8.28
CA VAL A 143 -3.11 5.36 -7.40
C VAL A 143 -1.73 5.94 -7.68
N GLN A 144 -0.69 5.10 -7.74
CA GLN A 144 0.68 5.56 -7.99
C GLN A 144 0.82 6.16 -9.40
N THR A 145 0.23 5.56 -10.42
CA THR A 145 0.25 6.08 -11.80
C THR A 145 -0.35 7.49 -11.85
N VAL A 146 -1.49 7.72 -11.19
CA VAL A 146 -2.10 9.05 -11.11
C VAL A 146 -1.20 10.05 -10.39
N MET A 147 -0.49 9.62 -9.34
CA MET A 147 0.43 10.49 -8.60
C MET A 147 1.65 10.87 -9.44
N THR A 148 2.27 9.90 -10.11
CA THR A 148 3.41 10.11 -11.01
C THR A 148 3.02 11.01 -12.19
N ALA A 149 1.86 10.77 -12.83
CA ALA A 149 1.37 11.63 -13.91
C ALA A 149 1.19 13.09 -13.47
N ARG A 150 0.70 13.33 -12.25
CA ARG A 150 0.57 14.69 -11.71
C ARG A 150 1.92 15.34 -11.42
N GLN A 151 2.91 14.57 -10.98
CA GLN A 151 4.25 15.09 -10.78
C GLN A 151 4.86 15.52 -12.11
N THR A 152 4.69 14.72 -13.16
CA THR A 152 5.13 15.05 -14.52
C THR A 152 4.47 16.34 -15.04
N THR A 153 3.16 16.50 -14.86
CA THR A 153 2.46 17.72 -15.30
C THR A 153 2.92 18.97 -14.54
N ARG A 154 3.31 18.85 -13.27
CA ARG A 154 3.87 19.95 -12.49
C ARG A 154 5.24 20.38 -12.97
N LEU A 155 6.09 19.44 -13.41
CA LEU A 155 7.40 19.74 -14.02
C LEU A 155 7.27 20.49 -15.35
N LEU A 156 6.25 20.15 -16.13
CA LEU A 156 6.01 20.74 -17.45
C LEU A 156 5.23 22.06 -17.40
N ALA A 157 4.55 22.36 -16.30
CA ALA A 157 3.81 23.62 -16.14
C ALA A 157 4.79 24.78 -15.92
N PRO A 158 4.70 25.88 -16.69
CA PRO A 158 5.46 27.09 -16.41
C PRO A 158 5.05 27.61 -15.03
N ARG A 159 6.01 27.72 -14.13
CA ARG A 159 5.78 28.32 -12.82
C ARG A 159 5.70 29.82 -13.00
N GLU A 160 4.53 30.42 -12.83
CA GLU A 160 4.43 31.84 -12.62
C GLU A 160 5.22 32.16 -11.35
N LEU A 161 6.31 32.94 -11.52
CA LEU A 161 7.07 33.47 -10.39
C LEU A 161 6.09 34.32 -9.56
N PRO A 162 6.03 34.14 -8.22
CA PRO A 162 5.23 35.04 -7.40
C PRO A 162 5.69 36.47 -7.68
N PRO A 163 4.73 37.45 -7.77
CA PRO A 163 5.07 38.82 -8.01
C PRO A 163 6.08 39.25 -6.95
N VAL A 164 7.18 39.83 -7.41
CA VAL A 164 8.19 40.45 -6.56
C VAL A 164 7.47 41.62 -5.89
N ASN A 165 7.01 41.39 -4.66
CA ASN A 165 6.55 42.51 -3.84
C ASN A 165 7.75 43.42 -3.61
N HIS A 166 7.84 44.48 -4.37
CA HIS A 166 8.69 45.59 -4.02
C HIS A 166 8.16 46.12 -2.67
N VAL A 167 8.82 45.67 -1.59
CA VAL A 167 8.69 46.33 -0.31
C VAL A 167 9.21 47.73 -0.57
N GLU A 168 8.28 48.66 -0.71
CA GLU A 168 8.57 50.09 -0.73
C GLU A 168 9.34 50.41 0.55
N THR A 169 10.61 50.71 0.35
CA THR A 169 11.44 51.36 1.35
C THR A 169 10.86 52.78 1.56
N LEU A 170 10.22 53.04 2.68
CA LEU A 170 10.09 54.32 3.32
C LEU A 170 10.64 54.25 4.74
#